data_1e125e42025cc12b71aec67d2f103b35
#
_entry.id   1e125e42025cc12b71aec67d2f103b35
#
_cell.length_a   1.000
_cell.length_b   1.000
_cell.length_c   1.000
_cell.angle_alpha   90.00
_cell.angle_beta   90.00
_cell.angle_gamma   90.00
#
_symmetry.space_group_name_H-M   'P 1'
#
loop_
_entity.id
_entity.type
_entity.pdbx_description
1 polymer ?
#
loop_
_entity_poly.entity_id
_entity_poly.type
_entity_poly.pdbx_seq_one_letter_code
_entity_poly.pdbx_strand_id
1 'polypeptide(L)'
;MKLGNDYTKNILKQIKLDSPLYESYKKRILNKFIEHNKHLAIQGSNEWLAGRTYNIGGSEMSVITGENPYSSIDNLVANKLGFSAFSGNIATRWGKLFEYVTQMVSAIVLEIDEIMETGSLDGAVPNQKYSPDGLAVIKALCSGIIDNEEITTREFCIILFEFKSPLNSIPDGTIPAHYLPQVKTGLCSIPITDFAIFINNMFRKCAFEDLNASSKYDTSFHSSDKKKNLPEELPLAFGIILFYQTSAQRKSFYEKYKADIGAEESEESNDSEETENESMQYIFNSNLYNFIYTRAKHNIRDFGKSYYKEFNEILQIFDDKLISVEYYKPHILESYNNNAFLAAQQKTKGSNDYQVAIQEYKAVIESGVINGRNIFGFLPWKLIKSDIIYQEREENYVHKYNDIIQTTINNIKKINSLPSHDDKVGLFIKYYPKNKLFKNYDDIKDFIPR
;
A
#
# COMPACT_ATOMS: atom_id res chain seq x y z
N MET A 1 2.18 -5.79 -25.09
CA MET A 1 1.15 -6.66 -24.49
C MET A 1 0.68 -7.62 -25.54
N LYS A 2 0.59 -8.91 -25.20
CA LYS A 2 0.08 -9.93 -26.13
C LYS A 2 -1.44 -9.99 -26.05
N LEU A 3 -2.09 -10.21 -27.19
CA LEU A 3 -3.53 -10.48 -27.23
C LEU A 3 -3.83 -11.75 -26.42
N GLY A 4 -4.78 -11.68 -25.49
CA GLY A 4 -5.18 -12.80 -24.64
C GLY A 4 -5.74 -13.99 -25.42
N ASN A 5 -6.29 -14.95 -24.73
CA ASN A 5 -6.69 -16.27 -25.21
C ASN A 5 -7.71 -16.27 -26.39
N ASP A 6 -7.97 -17.45 -26.96
CA ASP A 6 -8.85 -17.62 -28.14
C ASP A 6 -10.28 -17.08 -27.97
N TYR A 7 -10.76 -16.96 -26.75
CA TYR A 7 -12.07 -16.36 -26.45
C TYR A 7 -12.08 -14.87 -26.77
N THR A 8 -11.05 -14.12 -26.35
CA THR A 8 -10.88 -12.71 -26.71
C THR A 8 -10.75 -12.54 -28.21
N LYS A 9 -9.98 -13.40 -28.90
CA LYS A 9 -9.82 -13.38 -30.36
C LYS A 9 -11.13 -13.55 -31.12
N ASN A 10 -12.03 -14.40 -30.64
CA ASN A 10 -13.33 -14.64 -31.29
C ASN A 10 -14.32 -13.48 -31.08
N ILE A 11 -14.30 -12.85 -29.91
CA ILE A 11 -15.11 -11.64 -29.65
C ILE A 11 -14.57 -10.47 -30.47
N LEU A 12 -13.25 -10.31 -30.61
CA LEU A 12 -12.61 -9.26 -31.38
C LEU A 12 -12.98 -9.29 -32.88
N LYS A 13 -13.23 -10.46 -33.43
CA LYS A 13 -13.73 -10.61 -34.81
C LYS A 13 -15.16 -10.10 -34.99
N GLN A 14 -15.94 -9.96 -33.91
CA GLN A 14 -17.37 -9.63 -33.95
C GLN A 14 -17.69 -8.19 -33.53
N ILE A 15 -16.81 -7.50 -32.81
CA ILE A 15 -17.05 -6.16 -32.24
C ILE A 15 -15.88 -5.26 -32.63
N LYS A 16 -16.18 -4.05 -33.14
CA LYS A 16 -15.15 -3.01 -33.30
C LYS A 16 -14.59 -2.66 -31.93
N LEU A 17 -13.31 -2.94 -31.70
CA LEU A 17 -12.60 -2.81 -30.41
C LEU A 17 -12.67 -1.40 -29.78
N ASP A 18 -12.83 -0.39 -30.60
CA ASP A 18 -13.02 1.00 -30.15
C ASP A 18 -14.49 1.35 -29.87
N SER A 19 -15.38 0.36 -29.80
CA SER A 19 -16.79 0.67 -29.61
C SER A 19 -17.12 0.91 -28.13
N PRO A 20 -17.98 1.89 -27.79
CA PRO A 20 -18.51 2.06 -26.43
C PRO A 20 -19.19 0.82 -25.86
N LEU A 21 -19.71 -0.08 -26.73
CA LEU A 21 -20.30 -1.34 -26.35
C LEU A 21 -19.29 -2.30 -25.71
N TYR A 22 -18.08 -2.38 -26.24
CA TYR A 22 -17.04 -3.26 -25.70
C TYR A 22 -16.54 -2.77 -24.34
N GLU A 23 -16.32 -1.46 -24.19
CA GLU A 23 -16.01 -0.83 -22.91
C GLU A 23 -17.10 -1.14 -21.87
N SER A 24 -18.36 -0.91 -22.23
CA SER A 24 -19.53 -1.18 -21.38
C SER A 24 -19.61 -2.66 -20.99
N TYR A 25 -19.29 -3.58 -21.88
CA TYR A 25 -19.25 -5.01 -21.61
C TYR A 25 -18.17 -5.36 -20.55
N LYS A 26 -16.94 -4.85 -20.72
CA LYS A 26 -15.84 -5.06 -19.76
C LYS A 26 -16.17 -4.46 -18.39
N LYS A 27 -16.67 -3.22 -18.34
CA LYS A 27 -17.13 -2.56 -17.12
C LYS A 27 -18.23 -3.38 -16.41
N ARG A 28 -19.18 -3.93 -17.17
CA ARG A 28 -20.24 -4.78 -16.60
C ARG A 28 -19.72 -6.09 -16.01
N ILE A 29 -18.71 -6.72 -16.63
CA ILE A 29 -18.06 -7.93 -16.08
C ILE A 29 -17.38 -7.58 -14.76
N LEU A 30 -16.59 -6.52 -14.72
CA LEU A 30 -15.89 -6.07 -13.51
C LEU A 30 -16.88 -5.73 -12.40
N ASN A 31 -17.92 -4.93 -12.70
CA ASN A 31 -18.92 -4.54 -11.70
C ASN A 31 -19.66 -5.76 -11.11
N LYS A 32 -20.00 -6.75 -11.94
CA LYS A 32 -20.61 -7.99 -11.43
C LYS A 32 -19.66 -8.78 -10.54
N PHE A 33 -18.39 -8.82 -10.86
CA PHE A 33 -17.38 -9.46 -10.03
C PHE A 33 -17.25 -8.77 -8.67
N ILE A 34 -17.14 -7.44 -8.65
CA ILE A 34 -17.08 -6.65 -7.41
C ILE A 34 -18.35 -6.86 -6.58
N GLU A 35 -19.53 -6.75 -7.18
CA GLU A 35 -20.81 -6.95 -6.49
C GLU A 35 -20.94 -8.35 -5.88
N HIS A 36 -20.51 -9.38 -6.60
CA HIS A 36 -20.49 -10.75 -6.10
C HIS A 36 -19.59 -10.89 -4.86
N ASN A 37 -18.49 -10.17 -4.80
CA ASN A 37 -17.46 -10.26 -3.77
C ASN A 37 -17.56 -9.17 -2.68
N LYS A 38 -18.58 -8.31 -2.71
CA LYS A 38 -18.73 -7.20 -1.75
C LYS A 38 -18.88 -7.62 -0.28
N HIS A 39 -19.26 -8.89 -0.02
CA HIS A 39 -19.41 -9.45 1.32
C HIS A 39 -18.10 -9.91 1.96
N LEU A 40 -17.01 -9.93 1.20
CA LEU A 40 -15.72 -10.39 1.69
C LEU A 40 -15.08 -9.39 2.63
N ALA A 41 -14.29 -9.90 3.57
CA ALA A 41 -13.59 -9.09 4.57
C ALA A 41 -12.63 -8.08 3.90
N ILE A 42 -12.80 -6.81 4.24
CA ILE A 42 -11.97 -5.71 3.74
C ILE A 42 -10.57 -5.81 4.35
N GLN A 43 -9.55 -5.55 3.54
CA GLN A 43 -8.15 -5.56 3.97
C GLN A 43 -7.93 -4.68 5.21
N GLY A 44 -7.29 -5.27 6.23
CA GLY A 44 -7.02 -4.60 7.50
C GLY A 44 -8.16 -4.64 8.52
N SER A 45 -9.34 -5.22 8.19
CA SER A 45 -10.39 -5.48 9.19
C SER A 45 -10.03 -6.64 10.11
N ASN A 46 -10.71 -6.75 11.27
CA ASN A 46 -10.50 -7.84 12.22
C ASN A 46 -10.83 -9.20 11.59
N GLU A 47 -11.87 -9.27 10.77
CA GLU A 47 -12.28 -10.47 10.04
C GLU A 47 -11.21 -10.89 9.03
N TRP A 48 -10.61 -9.92 8.34
CA TRP A 48 -9.50 -10.16 7.42
C TRP A 48 -8.27 -10.68 8.15
N LEU A 49 -7.92 -10.08 9.30
CA LEU A 49 -6.80 -10.53 10.15
C LEU A 49 -7.02 -11.95 10.67
N ALA A 50 -8.22 -12.25 11.19
CA ALA A 50 -8.58 -13.58 11.65
C ALA A 50 -8.51 -14.63 10.53
N GLY A 51 -8.98 -14.25 9.32
CA GLY A 51 -8.92 -15.10 8.14
C GLY A 51 -7.51 -15.47 7.68
N ARG A 52 -6.48 -14.72 8.07
CA ARG A 52 -5.08 -14.98 7.68
C ARG A 52 -4.39 -16.10 8.45
N THR A 53 -4.87 -16.48 9.63
CA THR A 53 -4.19 -17.48 10.48
C THR A 53 -4.00 -18.81 9.76
N TYR A 54 -5.02 -19.30 9.08
CA TYR A 54 -4.99 -20.59 8.38
C TYR A 54 -5.03 -20.49 6.86
N ASN A 55 -4.59 -19.35 6.34
CA ASN A 55 -4.47 -19.13 4.90
C ASN A 55 -3.13 -18.47 4.57
N ILE A 56 -2.59 -18.75 3.40
CA ILE A 56 -1.43 -18.06 2.83
C ILE A 56 -1.94 -16.90 1.97
N GLY A 57 -1.60 -15.67 2.35
CA GLY A 57 -1.93 -14.48 1.56
C GLY A 57 -1.03 -14.29 0.34
N GLY A 58 -1.48 -13.53 -0.65
CA GLY A 58 -0.68 -13.21 -1.85
C GLY A 58 0.70 -12.65 -1.52
N SER A 59 0.77 -11.71 -0.56
CA SER A 59 2.04 -11.11 -0.10
C SER A 59 2.99 -12.10 0.61
N GLU A 60 2.47 -13.24 1.09
CA GLU A 60 3.24 -14.30 1.76
C GLU A 60 3.77 -15.35 0.76
N MET A 61 3.29 -15.31 -0.49
CA MET A 61 3.72 -16.28 -1.50
C MET A 61 5.21 -16.23 -1.80
N SER A 62 5.86 -15.08 -1.68
CA SER A 62 7.32 -14.99 -1.83
C SER A 62 8.08 -15.78 -0.77
N VAL A 63 7.51 -15.97 0.41
CA VAL A 63 8.06 -16.85 1.46
C VAL A 63 7.88 -18.32 1.07
N ILE A 64 6.72 -18.68 0.54
CA ILE A 64 6.41 -20.06 0.08
C ILE A 64 7.30 -20.46 -1.11
N THR A 65 7.56 -19.53 -2.03
CA THR A 65 8.42 -19.79 -3.21
C THR A 65 9.92 -19.72 -2.89
N GLY A 66 10.30 -19.23 -1.70
CA GLY A 66 11.69 -19.04 -1.29
C GLY A 66 12.35 -17.77 -1.85
N GLU A 67 11.61 -16.88 -2.48
CA GLU A 67 12.11 -15.64 -3.10
C GLU A 67 12.11 -14.44 -2.15
N ASN A 68 11.62 -14.60 -0.92
CA ASN A 68 11.59 -13.53 0.07
C ASN A 68 12.94 -13.40 0.80
N PRO A 69 13.68 -12.29 0.62
CA PRO A 69 14.98 -12.11 1.27
C PRO A 69 14.87 -11.72 2.74
N TYR A 70 13.66 -11.37 3.23
CA TYR A 70 13.43 -10.80 4.56
C TYR A 70 12.77 -11.80 5.52
N SER A 71 12.19 -12.88 5.01
CA SER A 71 11.43 -13.83 5.82
C SER A 71 11.53 -15.26 5.25
N SER A 72 11.43 -16.25 6.12
CA SER A 72 11.43 -17.68 5.82
C SER A 72 10.12 -18.32 6.26
N ILE A 73 9.88 -19.58 5.87
CA ILE A 73 8.64 -20.31 6.22
C ILE A 73 8.48 -20.45 7.75
N ASP A 74 9.56 -20.68 8.47
CA ASP A 74 9.54 -20.74 9.94
C ASP A 74 9.12 -19.41 10.57
N ASN A 75 9.62 -18.25 10.06
CA ASN A 75 9.17 -16.94 10.51
C ASN A 75 7.70 -16.69 10.18
N LEU A 76 7.26 -17.09 9.00
CA LEU A 76 5.84 -16.99 8.59
C LEU A 76 4.95 -17.79 9.55
N VAL A 77 5.32 -19.03 9.85
CA VAL A 77 4.56 -19.89 10.77
C VAL A 77 4.58 -19.33 12.18
N ALA A 78 5.74 -18.87 12.68
CA ALA A 78 5.86 -18.24 14.00
C ALA A 78 4.93 -17.01 14.13
N ASN A 79 4.87 -16.16 13.10
CA ASN A 79 3.97 -15.01 13.07
C ASN A 79 2.49 -15.43 13.11
N LYS A 80 2.10 -16.45 12.35
CA LYS A 80 0.71 -16.95 12.31
C LYS A 80 0.29 -17.64 13.62
N LEU A 81 1.24 -18.19 14.36
CA LEU A 81 1.02 -18.78 15.68
C LEU A 81 1.07 -17.76 16.83
N GLY A 82 1.41 -16.50 16.55
CA GLY A 82 1.55 -15.46 17.56
C GLY A 82 2.84 -15.56 18.39
N PHE A 83 3.82 -16.38 17.97
CA PHE A 83 5.12 -16.49 18.65
C PHE A 83 6.01 -15.28 18.39
N SER A 84 5.78 -14.57 17.31
CA SER A 84 6.39 -13.30 17.00
C SER A 84 5.35 -12.34 16.47
N ALA A 85 5.47 -11.06 16.80
CA ALA A 85 4.61 -10.03 16.27
C ALA A 85 5.44 -9.07 15.40
N PHE A 86 5.03 -8.87 14.17
CA PHE A 86 5.56 -7.80 13.35
C PHE A 86 4.80 -6.51 13.67
N SER A 87 5.42 -5.60 14.41
CA SER A 87 4.82 -4.32 14.79
C SER A 87 4.86 -3.25 13.69
N GLY A 88 5.31 -3.62 12.49
CA GLY A 88 5.58 -2.67 11.44
C GLY A 88 6.90 -1.91 11.65
N ASN A 89 7.35 -1.27 10.59
CA ASN A 89 8.50 -0.38 10.63
C ASN A 89 8.23 0.84 9.75
N ILE A 90 9.15 1.80 9.73
CA ILE A 90 8.99 3.02 8.94
C ILE A 90 8.74 2.74 7.45
N ALA A 91 9.34 1.69 6.87
CA ALA A 91 9.14 1.36 5.46
C ALA A 91 7.71 0.86 5.17
N THR A 92 7.14 0.05 6.07
CA THR A 92 5.74 -0.41 5.93
C THR A 92 4.75 0.73 6.13
N ARG A 93 5.01 1.63 7.08
CA ARG A 93 4.16 2.82 7.32
C ARG A 93 4.24 3.81 6.16
N TRP A 94 5.43 4.02 5.61
CA TRP A 94 5.63 4.81 4.40
C TRP A 94 4.83 4.24 3.23
N GLY A 95 4.94 2.92 2.99
CA GLY A 95 4.18 2.23 1.96
C GLY A 95 2.68 2.47 2.08
N LYS A 96 2.10 2.29 3.28
CA LYS A 96 0.69 2.56 3.56
C LYS A 96 0.28 4.02 3.29
N LEU A 97 1.13 4.98 3.68
CA LEU A 97 0.84 6.40 3.45
C LEU A 97 0.78 6.74 1.96
N PHE A 98 1.67 6.15 1.15
CA PHE A 98 1.79 6.47 -0.27
C PHE A 98 1.05 5.54 -1.22
N GLU A 99 0.43 4.47 -0.73
CA GLU A 99 -0.34 3.52 -1.55
C GLU A 99 -1.45 4.22 -2.32
N TYR A 100 -2.27 5.02 -1.63
CA TYR A 100 -3.35 5.76 -2.28
C TYR A 100 -2.84 6.86 -3.22
N VAL A 101 -1.70 7.49 -2.92
CA VAL A 101 -1.06 8.43 -3.85
C VAL A 101 -0.63 7.72 -5.13
N THR A 102 -0.07 6.49 -5.00
CA THR A 102 0.25 5.68 -6.18
C THR A 102 -1.00 5.36 -6.99
N GLN A 103 -2.10 5.00 -6.34
CA GLN A 103 -3.39 4.75 -7.01
C GLN A 103 -3.87 5.99 -7.77
N MET A 104 -3.86 7.18 -7.15
CA MET A 104 -4.28 8.43 -7.78
C MET A 104 -3.42 8.80 -8.99
N VAL A 105 -2.10 8.73 -8.86
CA VAL A 105 -1.16 9.00 -9.97
C VAL A 105 -1.41 8.02 -11.11
N SER A 106 -1.58 6.74 -10.78
CA SER A 106 -1.83 5.67 -11.76
C SER A 106 -3.14 5.87 -12.50
N ALA A 107 -4.20 6.26 -11.80
CA ALA A 107 -5.49 6.56 -12.42
C ALA A 107 -5.38 7.69 -13.46
N ILE A 108 -4.65 8.75 -13.12
CA ILE A 108 -4.45 9.88 -14.03
C ILE A 108 -3.63 9.47 -15.25
N VAL A 109 -2.46 8.84 -15.05
CA VAL A 109 -1.54 8.56 -16.17
C VAL A 109 -2.00 7.43 -17.08
N LEU A 110 -2.81 6.51 -16.56
CA LEU A 110 -3.39 5.40 -17.32
C LEU A 110 -4.80 5.71 -17.85
N GLU A 111 -5.36 6.90 -17.53
CA GLU A 111 -6.71 7.32 -17.93
C GLU A 111 -7.78 6.37 -17.41
N ILE A 112 -7.73 6.08 -16.14
CA ILE A 112 -8.67 5.20 -15.45
C ILE A 112 -9.71 6.06 -14.74
N ASP A 113 -10.99 5.79 -15.01
CA ASP A 113 -12.09 6.48 -14.34
C ASP A 113 -12.18 6.08 -12.86
N GLU A 114 -12.03 4.78 -12.59
CA GLU A 114 -12.18 4.22 -11.25
C GLU A 114 -11.30 2.98 -11.09
N ILE A 115 -10.56 2.91 -9.99
CA ILE A 115 -9.85 1.71 -9.52
C ILE A 115 -10.70 1.12 -8.40
N MET A 116 -11.20 -0.09 -8.62
CA MET A 116 -12.11 -0.78 -7.71
C MET A 116 -11.33 -1.72 -6.80
N GLU A 117 -11.70 -1.75 -5.53
CA GLU A 117 -11.16 -2.66 -4.53
C GLU A 117 -12.14 -3.81 -4.27
N THR A 118 -11.64 -4.94 -3.84
CA THR A 118 -12.42 -6.07 -3.33
C THR A 118 -11.80 -6.55 -2.02
N GLY A 119 -12.60 -7.26 -1.23
CA GLY A 119 -12.10 -7.92 -0.04
C GLY A 119 -11.16 -9.09 -0.35
N SER A 120 -10.89 -9.90 0.68
CA SER A 120 -9.99 -11.05 0.58
C SER A 120 -10.65 -12.20 -0.19
N LEU A 121 -10.25 -12.37 -1.43
CA LEU A 121 -10.72 -13.44 -2.33
C LEU A 121 -10.11 -14.80 -1.98
N ASP A 122 -10.83 -15.87 -2.27
CA ASP A 122 -10.26 -17.20 -2.30
C ASP A 122 -9.27 -17.33 -3.46
N GLY A 123 -8.16 -18.00 -3.19
CA GLY A 123 -7.12 -18.19 -4.17
C GLY A 123 -7.39 -19.38 -5.10
N ALA A 124 -6.40 -19.64 -5.98
CA ALA A 124 -6.45 -20.72 -6.95
C ALA A 124 -6.35 -22.14 -6.31
N VAL A 125 -5.87 -22.23 -5.07
CA VAL A 125 -5.75 -23.48 -4.31
C VAL A 125 -6.32 -23.32 -2.89
N PRO A 126 -6.72 -24.41 -2.21
CA PRO A 126 -7.23 -24.33 -0.85
C PRO A 126 -6.23 -23.65 0.11
N ASN A 127 -6.76 -22.94 1.12
CA ASN A 127 -5.97 -22.20 2.11
C ASN A 127 -5.04 -21.12 1.51
N GLN A 128 -5.34 -20.62 0.33
CA GLN A 128 -4.69 -19.48 -0.27
C GLN A 128 -5.71 -18.34 -0.41
N LYS A 129 -5.31 -17.13 -0.08
CA LYS A 129 -6.14 -15.91 -0.17
C LYS A 129 -5.39 -14.82 -0.94
N TYR A 130 -6.15 -13.95 -1.58
CA TYR A 130 -5.59 -12.80 -2.27
C TYR A 130 -6.49 -11.56 -2.10
N SER A 131 -5.88 -10.44 -1.74
CA SER A 131 -6.54 -9.13 -1.73
C SER A 131 -5.83 -8.26 -2.77
N PRO A 132 -6.48 -7.91 -3.89
CA PRO A 132 -5.88 -7.05 -4.89
C PRO A 132 -5.78 -5.60 -4.39
N ASP A 133 -4.73 -4.90 -4.75
CA ASP A 133 -4.62 -3.45 -4.48
C ASP A 133 -5.57 -2.65 -5.38
N GLY A 134 -6.02 -3.21 -6.50
CA GLY A 134 -7.03 -2.62 -7.34
C GLY A 134 -7.34 -3.41 -8.61
N LEU A 135 -8.55 -3.22 -9.11
CA LEU A 135 -9.04 -3.73 -10.39
C LEU A 135 -9.61 -2.58 -11.20
N ALA A 136 -9.33 -2.53 -12.49
CA ALA A 136 -9.89 -1.51 -13.37
C ALA A 136 -10.04 -2.00 -14.82
N VAL A 137 -10.82 -1.27 -15.59
CA VAL A 137 -10.84 -1.41 -17.04
C VAL A 137 -9.98 -0.31 -17.64
N ILE A 138 -9.00 -0.69 -18.44
CA ILE A 138 -8.19 0.26 -19.20
C ILE A 138 -8.30 0.00 -20.70
N LYS A 139 -8.06 1.05 -21.49
CA LYS A 139 -7.83 0.92 -22.92
C LYS A 139 -6.33 0.86 -23.19
N ALA A 140 -5.85 -0.26 -23.66
CA ALA A 140 -4.42 -0.53 -23.86
C ALA A 140 -4.10 -0.88 -25.32
N LEU A 141 -2.89 -0.50 -25.77
CA LEU A 141 -2.33 -0.94 -27.04
C LEU A 141 -1.79 -2.36 -26.85
N CYS A 142 -2.36 -3.30 -27.57
CA CYS A 142 -2.01 -4.72 -27.51
C CYS A 142 -1.49 -5.17 -28.88
N SER A 143 -0.46 -6.01 -28.88
CA SER A 143 0.04 -6.66 -30.09
C SER A 143 -0.07 -8.18 -29.97
N GLY A 144 -0.26 -8.85 -31.09
CA GLY A 144 -0.37 -10.30 -31.15
C GLY A 144 -0.33 -10.80 -32.58
N ILE A 145 -0.31 -12.12 -32.73
CA ILE A 145 -0.34 -12.77 -34.04
C ILE A 145 -1.73 -13.37 -34.27
N ILE A 146 -2.43 -12.93 -35.31
CA ILE A 146 -3.72 -13.49 -35.74
C ILE A 146 -3.53 -13.93 -37.20
N ASP A 147 -3.84 -15.19 -37.48
CA ASP A 147 -3.74 -15.78 -38.84
C ASP A 147 -2.32 -15.57 -39.48
N ASN A 148 -1.24 -15.67 -38.66
CA ASN A 148 0.18 -15.45 -39.02
C ASN A 148 0.56 -13.99 -39.34
N GLU A 149 -0.32 -13.03 -39.12
CA GLU A 149 -0.02 -11.60 -39.24
C GLU A 149 0.15 -10.96 -37.85
N GLU A 150 1.15 -10.10 -37.69
CA GLU A 150 1.32 -9.29 -36.51
C GLU A 150 0.29 -8.15 -36.53
N ILE A 151 -0.59 -8.14 -35.54
CA ILE A 151 -1.65 -7.15 -35.39
C ILE A 151 -1.41 -6.35 -34.13
N THR A 152 -1.52 -5.03 -34.24
CA THR A 152 -1.52 -4.11 -33.11
C THR A 152 -2.85 -3.38 -33.07
N THR A 153 -3.53 -3.44 -31.92
CA THR A 153 -4.84 -2.83 -31.75
C THR A 153 -5.00 -2.25 -30.33
N ARG A 154 -5.97 -1.35 -30.15
CA ARG A 154 -6.35 -0.86 -28.83
C ARG A 154 -7.53 -1.68 -28.29
N GLU A 155 -7.36 -2.24 -27.12
CA GLU A 155 -8.36 -3.08 -26.46
C GLU A 155 -8.72 -2.57 -25.07
N PHE A 156 -9.98 -2.80 -24.67
CA PHE A 156 -10.39 -2.66 -23.28
C PHE A 156 -10.04 -3.92 -22.52
N CYS A 157 -9.21 -3.79 -21.48
CA CYS A 157 -8.72 -4.89 -20.67
C CYS A 157 -9.11 -4.69 -19.21
N ILE A 158 -9.51 -5.79 -18.54
CA ILE A 158 -9.65 -5.81 -17.07
C ILE A 158 -8.29 -6.12 -16.49
N ILE A 159 -7.78 -5.23 -15.65
CA ILE A 159 -6.42 -5.33 -15.10
C ILE A 159 -6.44 -5.52 -13.61
N LEU A 160 -5.47 -6.31 -13.13
CA LEU A 160 -5.05 -6.37 -11.76
C LEU A 160 -3.93 -5.35 -11.52
N PHE A 161 -4.07 -4.50 -10.52
CA PHE A 161 -2.99 -3.65 -10.03
C PHE A 161 -2.33 -4.24 -8.79
N GLU A 162 -1.01 -4.06 -8.74
CA GLU A 162 -0.20 -4.22 -7.54
C GLU A 162 0.63 -2.95 -7.36
N PHE A 163 0.37 -2.20 -6.30
CA PHE A 163 1.01 -0.92 -6.01
C PHE A 163 2.11 -1.07 -4.98
N LYS A 164 3.26 -0.48 -5.26
CA LYS A 164 4.38 -0.41 -4.31
C LYS A 164 4.95 0.99 -4.24
N SER A 165 5.18 1.43 -3.00
CA SER A 165 5.78 2.73 -2.69
C SER A 165 6.91 2.52 -1.68
N PRO A 166 8.03 1.90 -2.10
CA PRO A 166 9.09 1.55 -1.16
C PRO A 166 9.82 2.79 -0.65
N LEU A 167 10.19 2.76 0.64
CA LEU A 167 10.97 3.84 1.26
C LEU A 167 12.37 3.96 0.65
N ASN A 168 13.09 2.84 0.46
CA ASN A 168 14.51 2.83 0.11
C ASN A 168 14.83 2.15 -1.22
N SER A 169 13.91 1.38 -1.80
CA SER A 169 14.14 0.73 -3.09
C SER A 169 14.00 1.74 -4.22
N ILE A 170 14.89 1.66 -5.19
CA ILE A 170 14.86 2.50 -6.39
C ILE A 170 14.35 1.64 -7.53
N PRO A 171 13.27 2.04 -8.21
CA PRO A 171 12.75 1.36 -9.40
C PRO A 171 13.85 1.17 -10.45
N ASP A 172 13.95 -0.02 -11.03
CA ASP A 172 14.99 -0.41 -11.99
C ASP A 172 14.45 -1.00 -13.31
N GLY A 173 13.14 -0.86 -13.53
CA GLY A 173 12.45 -1.36 -14.70
C GLY A 173 12.02 -2.82 -14.58
N THR A 174 12.22 -3.46 -13.42
CA THR A 174 11.84 -4.87 -13.19
C THR A 174 10.90 -5.02 -12.00
N ILE A 175 10.10 -6.09 -12.00
CA ILE A 175 9.38 -6.49 -10.78
C ILE A 175 10.38 -7.17 -9.86
N PRO A 176 10.65 -6.64 -8.65
CA PRO A 176 11.55 -7.30 -7.71
C PRO A 176 11.10 -8.74 -7.42
N ALA A 177 12.07 -9.67 -7.35
CA ALA A 177 11.80 -11.11 -7.24
C ALA A 177 10.80 -11.44 -6.09
N HIS A 178 10.88 -10.74 -4.97
CA HIS A 178 9.99 -10.96 -3.83
C HIS A 178 8.57 -10.40 -4.00
N TYR A 179 8.29 -9.59 -5.02
CA TYR A 179 6.92 -9.15 -5.35
C TYR A 179 6.29 -9.96 -6.50
N LEU A 180 7.11 -10.54 -7.37
CA LEU A 180 6.62 -11.30 -8.52
C LEU A 180 5.68 -12.46 -8.15
N PRO A 181 5.94 -13.27 -7.09
CA PRO A 181 4.99 -14.29 -6.63
C PRO A 181 3.62 -13.74 -6.25
N GLN A 182 3.56 -12.56 -5.63
CA GLN A 182 2.30 -11.91 -5.27
C GLN A 182 1.49 -11.58 -6.51
N VAL A 183 2.09 -10.92 -7.51
CA VAL A 183 1.42 -10.54 -8.77
C VAL A 183 0.90 -11.76 -9.53
N LYS A 184 1.73 -12.80 -9.68
CA LYS A 184 1.35 -14.05 -10.35
C LYS A 184 0.22 -14.78 -9.61
N THR A 185 0.25 -14.76 -8.28
CA THR A 185 -0.82 -15.32 -7.45
C THR A 185 -2.13 -14.58 -7.67
N GLY A 186 -2.11 -13.26 -7.73
CA GLY A 186 -3.30 -12.46 -8.00
C GLY A 186 -3.94 -12.80 -9.34
N LEU A 187 -3.13 -12.92 -10.38
CA LEU A 187 -3.60 -13.32 -11.71
C LEU A 187 -4.24 -14.73 -11.72
N CYS A 188 -3.72 -15.67 -10.93
CA CYS A 188 -4.34 -16.98 -10.78
C CYS A 188 -5.64 -16.94 -9.99
N SER A 189 -5.75 -16.04 -9.00
CA SER A 189 -6.91 -15.94 -8.12
C SER A 189 -8.08 -15.15 -8.73
N ILE A 190 -7.82 -14.29 -9.73
CA ILE A 190 -8.82 -13.42 -10.35
C ILE A 190 -8.93 -13.74 -11.86
N PRO A 191 -9.78 -14.71 -12.23
CA PRO A 191 -9.82 -15.22 -13.60
C PRO A 191 -10.35 -14.22 -14.63
N ILE A 192 -11.08 -13.18 -14.21
CA ILE A 192 -11.60 -12.15 -15.11
C ILE A 192 -10.56 -11.17 -15.62
N THR A 193 -9.36 -11.12 -15.01
CA THR A 193 -8.30 -10.18 -15.41
C THR A 193 -7.58 -10.67 -16.66
N ASP A 194 -7.29 -9.76 -17.56
CA ASP A 194 -6.54 -10.05 -18.79
C ASP A 194 -5.03 -10.13 -18.48
N PHE A 195 -4.53 -9.22 -17.63
CA PHE A 195 -3.13 -9.18 -17.16
C PHE A 195 -3.01 -8.35 -15.87
N ALA A 196 -1.80 -8.25 -15.32
CA ALA A 196 -1.49 -7.35 -14.23
C ALA A 196 -0.57 -6.21 -14.65
N ILE A 197 -0.72 -5.08 -13.96
CA ILE A 197 0.23 -3.98 -13.98
C ILE A 197 0.81 -3.83 -12.57
N PHE A 198 2.11 -4.02 -12.45
CA PHE A 198 2.87 -3.73 -11.25
C PHE A 198 3.38 -2.30 -11.34
N ILE A 199 3.07 -1.49 -10.34
CA ILE A 199 3.50 -0.08 -10.28
C ILE A 199 4.39 0.11 -9.06
N ASN A 200 5.62 0.56 -9.31
CA ASN A 200 6.63 0.81 -8.29
C ASN A 200 7.02 2.29 -8.32
N ASN A 201 6.55 3.04 -7.33
CA ASN A 201 6.68 4.48 -7.26
C ASN A 201 7.65 4.91 -6.15
N MET A 202 8.70 5.63 -6.53
CA MET A 202 9.67 6.21 -5.61
C MET A 202 9.29 7.64 -5.24
N PHE A 203 8.61 7.77 -4.11
CA PHE A 203 8.27 9.08 -3.54
C PHE A 203 9.37 9.62 -2.65
N ARG A 204 9.46 10.95 -2.56
CA ARG A 204 10.33 11.68 -1.64
C ARG A 204 9.57 12.85 -1.05
N LYS A 205 9.71 13.07 0.26
CA LYS A 205 9.19 14.27 0.89
C LYS A 205 10.07 15.48 0.55
N CYS A 206 9.51 16.66 0.53
CA CYS A 206 10.23 17.90 0.32
C CYS A 206 9.60 19.05 1.11
N ALA A 207 10.29 20.16 1.27
CA ALA A 207 9.66 21.37 1.78
C ALA A 207 8.66 21.92 0.75
N PHE A 208 7.66 22.66 1.21
CA PHE A 208 6.63 23.23 0.32
C PHE A 208 7.22 24.12 -0.77
N GLU A 209 8.22 24.92 -0.41
CA GLU A 209 8.92 25.82 -1.33
C GLU A 209 9.69 25.08 -2.44
N ASP A 210 9.97 23.79 -2.22
CA ASP A 210 10.67 22.93 -3.18
C ASP A 210 9.72 22.18 -4.10
N LEU A 211 8.39 22.38 -4.03
CA LEU A 211 7.40 21.72 -4.90
C LEU A 211 7.50 22.13 -6.37
N ASN A 212 8.05 23.29 -6.68
CA ASN A 212 8.29 23.70 -8.06
C ASN A 212 9.09 22.62 -8.81
N ALA A 213 9.23 22.73 -10.12
CA ALA A 213 9.86 21.72 -11.00
C ALA A 213 11.36 21.45 -10.69
N SER A 214 11.90 21.90 -9.56
CA SER A 214 13.26 21.61 -9.15
C SER A 214 13.42 20.15 -8.70
N SER A 215 14.61 19.58 -8.94
CA SER A 215 14.98 18.24 -8.47
C SER A 215 15.22 18.17 -6.95
N LYS A 216 15.17 19.30 -6.24
CA LYS A 216 15.45 19.36 -4.81
C LYS A 216 14.40 18.64 -3.99
N TYR A 217 14.83 17.70 -3.17
CA TYR A 217 14.03 16.94 -2.20
C TYR A 217 14.90 16.51 -1.02
N ASP A 218 14.27 16.02 0.05
CA ASP A 218 15.00 15.58 1.24
C ASP A 218 15.69 14.21 1.00
N THR A 219 17.01 14.27 0.76
CA THR A 219 17.86 13.08 0.60
C THR A 219 18.33 12.48 1.91
N SER A 220 18.22 13.21 3.04
CA SER A 220 18.70 12.73 4.34
C SER A 220 17.88 11.56 4.87
N PHE A 221 16.64 11.47 4.45
CA PHE A 221 15.66 10.45 4.84
C PHE A 221 15.89 9.10 4.16
N HIS A 222 16.55 9.08 3.02
CA HIS A 222 16.70 7.90 2.17
C HIS A 222 18.18 7.56 1.94
N SER A 223 18.71 6.65 2.75
CA SER A 223 20.13 6.29 2.71
C SER A 223 20.58 5.70 1.36
N SER A 224 19.66 5.09 0.60
CA SER A 224 19.93 4.54 -0.73
C SER A 224 20.28 5.59 -1.76
N ASP A 225 19.72 6.80 -1.65
CA ASP A 225 19.87 7.87 -2.64
C ASP A 225 21.31 8.39 -2.68
N LYS A 226 21.95 8.49 -1.51
CA LYS A 226 23.35 8.92 -1.41
C LYS A 226 24.34 7.92 -2.00
N LYS A 227 24.00 6.61 -1.97
CA LYS A 227 24.89 5.54 -2.45
C LYS A 227 24.83 5.35 -3.96
N LYS A 228 23.72 5.71 -4.60
CA LYS A 228 23.47 5.42 -6.02
C LYS A 228 23.66 6.61 -6.95
N ASN A 229 24.13 7.78 -6.43
CA ASN A 229 24.29 9.01 -7.23
C ASN A 229 23.07 9.20 -8.15
N LEU A 230 21.87 9.19 -7.55
CA LEU A 230 20.67 9.44 -8.35
C LEU A 230 20.87 10.75 -9.08
N PRO A 231 20.77 10.75 -10.40
CA PRO A 231 20.90 11.96 -11.16
C PRO A 231 19.88 12.98 -10.65
N GLU A 232 20.16 14.25 -10.80
CA GLU A 232 19.23 15.35 -10.55
C GLU A 232 18.11 15.32 -11.60
N GLU A 233 17.31 14.25 -11.56
CA GLU A 233 16.18 14.07 -12.47
C GLU A 233 15.03 14.99 -12.02
N LEU A 234 14.36 15.58 -13.00
CA LEU A 234 13.12 16.30 -12.75
C LEU A 234 12.08 15.33 -12.17
N PRO A 235 11.29 15.73 -11.18
CA PRO A 235 10.22 14.89 -10.68
C PRO A 235 9.21 14.58 -11.79
N LEU A 236 8.52 13.46 -11.63
CA LEU A 236 7.46 13.01 -12.55
C LEU A 236 6.09 13.58 -12.17
N ALA A 237 5.90 13.78 -10.88
CA ALA A 237 4.69 14.35 -10.30
C ALA A 237 5.01 14.93 -8.92
N PHE A 238 4.11 15.76 -8.41
CA PHE A 238 4.17 16.25 -7.03
C PHE A 238 2.77 16.46 -6.48
N GLY A 239 2.68 16.61 -5.15
CA GLY A 239 1.42 16.85 -4.47
C GLY A 239 1.59 17.09 -2.98
N ILE A 240 0.47 17.12 -2.28
CA ILE A 240 0.42 17.26 -0.83
C ILE A 240 -0.50 16.21 -0.21
N ILE A 241 -0.14 15.75 0.99
CA ILE A 241 -1.00 14.99 1.88
C ILE A 241 -1.32 15.90 3.06
N LEU A 242 -2.59 16.03 3.40
CA LEU A 242 -3.07 16.86 4.49
C LEU A 242 -3.43 16.00 5.70
N PHE A 243 -3.04 16.42 6.90
CA PHE A 243 -3.28 15.68 8.13
C PHE A 243 -4.35 16.37 8.96
N TYR A 244 -5.33 15.57 9.42
CA TYR A 244 -6.40 16.04 10.29
C TYR A 244 -6.72 14.98 11.35
N GLN A 245 -7.56 15.37 12.32
CA GLN A 245 -7.99 14.48 13.38
C GLN A 245 -9.48 14.66 13.64
N THR A 246 -10.21 13.56 13.75
CA THR A 246 -11.60 13.55 14.20
C THR A 246 -11.66 13.67 15.73
N SER A 247 -12.81 14.06 16.29
CA SER A 247 -13.01 14.13 17.74
C SER A 247 -12.75 12.78 18.43
N ALA A 248 -13.18 11.66 17.81
CA ALA A 248 -12.91 10.33 18.33
C ALA A 248 -11.41 9.99 18.34
N GLN A 249 -10.67 10.38 17.30
CA GLN A 249 -9.23 10.19 17.24
C GLN A 249 -8.48 11.04 18.27
N ARG A 250 -8.95 12.27 18.55
CA ARG A 250 -8.38 13.10 19.61
C ARG A 250 -8.52 12.45 20.97
N LYS A 251 -9.72 11.94 21.29
CA LYS A 251 -9.96 11.20 22.53
C LYS A 251 -9.06 9.97 22.65
N SER A 252 -8.98 9.14 21.61
CA SER A 252 -8.12 7.96 21.60
C SER A 252 -6.64 8.31 21.70
N PHE A 253 -6.22 9.40 21.09
CA PHE A 253 -4.85 9.92 21.19
C PHE A 253 -4.53 10.34 22.62
N TYR A 254 -5.43 11.07 23.27
CA TYR A 254 -5.32 11.49 24.66
C TYR A 254 -5.17 10.26 25.58
N GLU A 255 -6.10 9.31 25.49
CA GLU A 255 -6.09 8.12 26.32
C GLU A 255 -4.78 7.32 26.19
N LYS A 256 -4.23 7.26 24.98
CA LYS A 256 -2.98 6.55 24.74
C LYS A 256 -1.75 7.22 25.32
N TYR A 257 -1.71 8.56 25.34
CA TYR A 257 -0.51 9.33 25.70
C TYR A 257 -0.64 10.11 27.01
N LYS A 258 -1.78 10.04 27.74
CA LYS A 258 -1.99 10.76 29.00
C LYS A 258 -0.93 10.45 30.07
N ALA A 259 -0.45 9.20 30.16
CA ALA A 259 0.59 8.82 31.10
C ALA A 259 1.95 9.45 30.76
N ASP A 260 2.28 9.57 29.47
CA ASP A 260 3.53 10.19 29.01
C ASP A 260 3.53 11.72 29.20
N ILE A 261 2.33 12.30 29.34
CA ILE A 261 2.12 13.73 29.47
C ILE A 261 2.12 14.16 30.96
N GLY A 262 2.09 13.21 31.89
CA GLY A 262 2.06 13.50 33.34
C GLY A 262 0.71 14.10 33.77
N ALA A 263 -0.38 13.80 33.08
CA ALA A 263 -1.72 14.13 33.52
C ALA A 263 -2.05 13.28 34.76
N GLU A 264 -2.03 13.88 35.96
CA GLU A 264 -2.59 13.26 37.16
C GLU A 264 -4.08 12.98 36.91
N GLU A 265 -4.55 11.80 37.31
CA GLU A 265 -5.97 11.48 37.36
C GLU A 265 -6.66 12.51 38.23
N SER A 266 -7.27 13.52 37.64
CA SER A 266 -8.24 14.34 38.34
C SER A 266 -9.44 13.44 38.58
N GLU A 267 -9.74 13.20 39.88
CA GLU A 267 -10.95 12.52 40.33
C GLU A 267 -12.17 13.08 39.56
N GLU A 268 -13.03 12.15 39.16
CA GLU A 268 -14.26 12.42 38.42
C GLU A 268 -14.96 13.70 38.89
N SER A 269 -14.83 14.78 38.17
CA SER A 269 -15.78 15.85 38.23
C SER A 269 -16.78 15.69 37.07
N ASN A 270 -17.94 15.21 37.40
CA ASN A 270 -19.14 15.36 36.60
C ASN A 270 -19.36 16.85 36.36
N ASP A 271 -18.83 17.41 35.30
CA ASP A 271 -19.41 18.61 34.72
C ASP A 271 -18.72 19.06 33.43
N SER A 272 -19.56 19.19 32.42
CA SER A 272 -19.51 20.14 31.30
C SER A 272 -18.39 20.06 30.28
N GLU A 273 -18.76 20.32 29.04
CA GLU A 273 -17.90 20.54 27.84
C GLU A 273 -16.70 21.51 28.10
N GLU A 274 -16.76 22.33 29.18
CA GLU A 274 -15.69 23.25 29.58
C GLU A 274 -14.48 22.51 30.18
N THR A 275 -14.69 21.44 30.96
CA THR A 275 -13.60 20.62 31.55
C THR A 275 -12.91 19.76 30.50
N GLU A 276 -13.62 19.28 29.47
CA GLU A 276 -12.99 18.64 28.32
C GLU A 276 -12.09 19.62 27.55
N ASN A 277 -12.47 20.85 27.43
CA ASN A 277 -11.68 21.89 26.79
C ASN A 277 -10.44 22.28 27.62
N GLU A 278 -10.51 22.32 28.95
CA GLU A 278 -9.35 22.58 29.81
C GLU A 278 -8.34 21.41 29.82
N SER A 279 -8.82 20.17 29.90
CA SER A 279 -7.98 18.97 29.80
C SER A 279 -7.30 18.89 28.44
N MET A 280 -8.03 19.21 27.37
CA MET A 280 -7.47 19.31 26.02
C MET A 280 -6.45 20.46 25.92
N GLN A 281 -6.67 21.57 26.61
CA GLN A 281 -5.72 22.69 26.65
C GLN A 281 -4.40 22.28 27.31
N TYR A 282 -4.42 21.40 28.30
CA TYR A 282 -3.24 20.87 28.97
C TYR A 282 -2.42 19.96 28.05
N ILE A 283 -3.06 19.13 27.23
CA ILE A 283 -2.41 18.27 26.23
C ILE A 283 -1.71 19.12 25.16
N PHE A 284 -2.27 20.27 24.81
CA PHE A 284 -1.66 21.23 23.87
C PHE A 284 -0.28 21.72 24.33
N ASN A 285 0.05 21.60 25.59
CA ASN A 285 1.33 22.01 26.17
C ASN A 285 2.37 20.88 26.24
N SER A 286 2.00 19.62 25.94
CA SER A 286 2.95 18.50 25.90
C SER A 286 3.89 18.62 24.70
N ASN A 287 5.14 18.20 24.87
CA ASN A 287 6.13 18.21 23.81
C ASN A 287 5.69 17.35 22.59
N LEU A 288 5.01 16.22 22.84
CA LEU A 288 4.50 15.34 21.79
C LEU A 288 3.34 15.98 21.04
N TYR A 289 2.45 16.65 21.74
CA TYR A 289 1.32 17.33 21.13
C TYR A 289 1.76 18.59 20.38
N ASN A 290 2.69 19.35 20.93
CA ASN A 290 3.31 20.50 20.24
C ASN A 290 4.07 20.07 18.97
N PHE A 291 4.52 18.83 18.93
CA PHE A 291 5.14 18.23 17.76
C PHE A 291 4.11 17.99 16.64
N ILE A 292 2.90 17.51 16.98
CA ILE A 292 1.85 17.19 16.01
C ILE A 292 0.98 18.43 15.72
N TYR A 293 0.61 19.17 16.76
CA TYR A 293 -0.21 20.36 16.68
C TYR A 293 0.61 21.63 16.88
N THR A 294 0.88 22.36 15.82
CA THR A 294 1.33 23.73 15.97
C THR A 294 0.15 24.63 16.33
N ARG A 295 0.30 25.35 17.41
CA ARG A 295 -0.73 26.12 18.10
C ARG A 295 -1.20 27.37 17.38
N ALA A 296 -0.56 27.77 16.33
CA ALA A 296 -0.94 29.00 15.66
C ALA A 296 -2.12 28.71 14.71
N LYS A 297 -3.20 29.42 14.88
CA LYS A 297 -4.34 29.47 13.95
C LYS A 297 -3.93 29.73 12.48
N HIS A 298 -2.65 29.94 12.20
CA HIS A 298 -2.09 30.33 10.91
C HIS A 298 -0.81 29.60 10.49
N ASN A 299 -0.25 28.68 11.30
CA ASN A 299 0.98 27.96 10.95
C ASN A 299 0.73 26.47 10.92
N ILE A 300 0.14 25.99 9.84
CA ILE A 300 0.04 24.56 9.55
C ILE A 300 1.47 24.02 9.35
N ARG A 301 1.81 22.96 10.12
CA ARG A 301 3.17 22.44 10.15
C ARG A 301 3.54 21.73 8.84
N ASP A 302 4.66 22.13 8.27
CA ASP A 302 5.23 21.48 7.09
C ASP A 302 6.05 20.24 7.49
N PHE A 303 5.48 19.05 7.35
CA PHE A 303 6.14 17.78 7.65
C PHE A 303 7.23 17.42 6.63
N GLY A 304 7.28 18.09 5.49
CA GLY A 304 8.39 18.01 4.56
C GLY A 304 9.74 18.47 5.16
N LYS A 305 9.68 19.36 6.15
CA LYS A 305 10.85 19.87 6.91
C LYS A 305 11.18 19.05 8.16
N SER A 306 10.36 18.07 8.53
CA SER A 306 10.57 17.24 9.74
C SER A 306 11.77 16.31 9.57
N TYR A 307 12.54 16.14 10.65
CA TYR A 307 13.64 15.18 10.68
C TYR A 307 13.14 13.72 10.70
N TYR A 308 14.03 12.78 10.41
CA TYR A 308 13.70 11.34 10.32
C TYR A 308 12.96 10.82 11.56
N LYS A 309 13.45 11.10 12.77
CA LYS A 309 12.83 10.62 14.01
C LYS A 309 11.41 11.17 14.15
N GLU A 310 11.25 12.46 14.00
CA GLU A 310 9.95 13.14 14.08
C GLU A 310 8.95 12.60 13.06
N PHE A 311 9.40 12.44 11.81
CA PHE A 311 8.53 11.94 10.77
C PHE A 311 8.12 10.48 11.00
N ASN A 312 9.02 9.64 11.54
CA ASN A 312 8.69 8.26 11.91
C ASN A 312 7.61 8.22 13.03
N GLU A 313 7.63 9.15 13.97
CA GLU A 313 6.59 9.28 15.00
C GLU A 313 5.24 9.64 14.38
N ILE A 314 5.19 10.57 13.42
CA ILE A 314 3.98 10.91 12.67
C ILE A 314 3.43 9.68 11.93
N LEU A 315 4.30 8.92 11.25
CA LEU A 315 3.91 7.70 10.57
C LEU A 315 3.40 6.61 11.53
N GLN A 316 3.96 6.53 12.75
CA GLN A 316 3.46 5.62 13.78
C GLN A 316 2.06 6.01 14.23
N ILE A 317 1.81 7.29 14.49
CA ILE A 317 0.50 7.81 14.91
C ILE A 317 -0.55 7.60 13.80
N PHE A 318 -0.14 7.72 12.53
CA PHE A 318 -0.98 7.38 11.38
C PHE A 318 -1.31 5.88 11.33
N ASP A 319 -0.31 5.01 11.48
CA ASP A 319 -0.47 3.54 11.48
C ASP A 319 -1.37 3.09 12.63
N ASP A 320 -1.28 3.75 13.78
CA ASP A 320 -2.13 3.54 14.96
C ASP A 320 -3.57 4.09 14.78
N LYS A 321 -3.89 4.67 13.62
CA LYS A 321 -5.19 5.27 13.27
C LYS A 321 -5.62 6.43 14.19
N LEU A 322 -4.66 7.08 14.84
CA LEU A 322 -4.90 8.23 15.72
C LEU A 322 -4.94 9.58 14.98
N ILE A 323 -4.53 9.58 13.72
CA ILE A 323 -4.69 10.69 12.78
C ILE A 323 -5.21 10.15 11.46
N SER A 324 -5.83 11.04 10.69
CA SER A 324 -6.31 10.77 9.33
C SER A 324 -5.59 11.65 8.33
N VAL A 325 -5.67 11.24 7.07
CA VAL A 325 -5.09 11.98 5.96
C VAL A 325 -6.14 12.27 4.90
N GLU A 326 -5.98 13.40 4.23
CA GLU A 326 -6.67 13.73 2.99
C GLU A 326 -5.62 13.85 1.89
N TYR A 327 -5.79 13.11 0.82
CA TYR A 327 -4.90 13.12 -0.33
C TYR A 327 -5.37 14.14 -1.33
N TYR A 328 -4.59 15.20 -1.53
CA TYR A 328 -4.94 16.19 -2.52
C TYR A 328 -4.52 15.76 -3.92
N LYS A 329 -5.27 16.20 -4.93
CA LYS A 329 -5.03 15.80 -6.34
C LYS A 329 -3.58 16.07 -6.75
N PRO A 330 -2.84 15.08 -7.25
CA PRO A 330 -1.47 15.25 -7.71
C PRO A 330 -1.41 16.06 -9.01
N HIS A 331 -0.31 16.77 -9.20
CA HIS A 331 0.05 17.39 -10.48
C HIS A 331 1.07 16.51 -11.20
N ILE A 332 0.77 16.12 -12.44
CA ILE A 332 1.63 15.30 -13.28
C ILE A 332 2.47 16.20 -14.18
N LEU A 333 3.78 16.01 -14.19
CA LEU A 333 4.72 16.78 -15.00
C LEU A 333 4.96 16.12 -16.37
N GLU A 334 5.37 16.91 -17.37
CA GLU A 334 5.69 16.41 -18.71
C GLU A 334 6.79 15.35 -18.71
N SER A 335 7.73 15.42 -17.76
CA SER A 335 8.77 14.40 -17.57
C SER A 335 8.22 12.99 -17.41
N TYR A 336 6.97 12.83 -16.97
CA TYR A 336 6.31 11.52 -16.89
C TYR A 336 6.09 10.88 -18.26
N ASN A 337 5.99 11.68 -19.34
CA ASN A 337 5.82 11.18 -20.71
C ASN A 337 7.01 10.32 -21.19
N ASN A 338 8.17 10.44 -20.55
CA ASN A 338 9.36 9.63 -20.81
C ASN A 338 9.27 8.22 -20.21
N ASN A 339 8.21 7.89 -19.46
CA ASN A 339 7.99 6.55 -18.96
C ASN A 339 7.82 5.56 -20.10
N ALA A 340 8.64 4.49 -20.14
CA ALA A 340 8.67 3.54 -21.24
C ALA A 340 7.31 2.88 -21.51
N PHE A 341 6.52 2.59 -20.47
CA PHE A 341 5.19 2.02 -20.61
C PHE A 341 4.23 3.00 -21.29
N LEU A 342 4.19 4.26 -20.85
CA LEU A 342 3.31 5.29 -21.43
C LEU A 342 3.70 5.58 -22.87
N ALA A 343 4.99 5.67 -23.17
CA ALA A 343 5.49 5.85 -24.53
C ALA A 343 5.06 4.68 -25.43
N ALA A 344 5.20 3.44 -24.97
CA ALA A 344 4.74 2.27 -25.72
C ALA A 344 3.21 2.24 -25.90
N GLN A 345 2.45 2.86 -24.98
CA GLN A 345 1.00 3.00 -25.11
C GLN A 345 0.56 4.25 -25.90
N GLN A 346 1.50 5.03 -26.40
CA GLN A 346 1.24 6.30 -27.11
C GLN A 346 0.37 7.27 -26.29
N LYS A 347 0.63 7.34 -24.99
CA LYS A 347 -0.06 8.24 -24.05
C LYS A 347 0.82 9.41 -23.69
N THR A 348 0.26 10.61 -23.73
CA THR A 348 0.92 11.84 -23.32
C THR A 348 0.17 12.43 -22.14
N LYS A 349 0.85 12.61 -21.02
CA LYS A 349 0.28 13.16 -19.80
C LYS A 349 1.23 14.16 -19.17
N GLY A 350 0.64 15.08 -18.43
CA GLY A 350 1.37 16.04 -17.66
C GLY A 350 1.55 17.41 -18.33
N SER A 351 1.86 18.38 -17.50
CA SER A 351 2.07 19.78 -17.87
C SER A 351 3.14 20.38 -16.98
N ASN A 352 4.00 21.22 -17.54
CA ASN A 352 4.97 22.01 -16.78
C ASN A 352 4.35 23.31 -16.24
N ASP A 353 3.09 23.57 -16.49
CA ASP A 353 2.35 24.67 -15.85
C ASP A 353 1.89 24.26 -14.43
N TYR A 354 2.83 24.25 -13.51
CA TYR A 354 2.62 23.83 -12.12
C TYR A 354 2.18 24.98 -11.20
N GLN A 355 2.17 26.22 -11.67
CA GLN A 355 1.85 27.39 -10.83
C GLN A 355 0.43 27.34 -10.28
N VAL A 356 -0.53 26.91 -11.09
CA VAL A 356 -1.94 26.76 -10.67
C VAL A 356 -2.05 25.75 -9.53
N ALA A 357 -1.43 24.57 -9.67
CA ALA A 357 -1.45 23.53 -8.63
C ALA A 357 -0.80 24.01 -7.33
N ILE A 358 0.33 24.71 -7.40
CA ILE A 358 0.99 25.27 -6.21
C ILE A 358 0.12 26.32 -5.52
N GLN A 359 -0.57 27.17 -6.28
CA GLN A 359 -1.48 28.17 -5.71
C GLN A 359 -2.69 27.50 -5.04
N GLU A 360 -3.27 26.46 -5.65
CA GLU A 360 -4.35 25.68 -5.04
C GLU A 360 -3.90 25.02 -3.73
N TYR A 361 -2.73 24.38 -3.71
CA TYR A 361 -2.21 23.77 -2.48
C TYR A 361 -1.97 24.79 -1.38
N LYS A 362 -1.40 25.95 -1.74
CA LYS A 362 -1.18 27.05 -0.81
C LYS A 362 -2.50 27.57 -0.23
N ALA A 363 -3.50 27.77 -1.07
CA ALA A 363 -4.83 28.22 -0.61
C ALA A 363 -5.47 27.25 0.38
N VAL A 364 -5.38 25.93 0.14
CA VAL A 364 -5.90 24.91 1.05
C VAL A 364 -5.14 24.90 2.37
N ILE A 365 -3.80 24.98 2.33
CA ILE A 365 -2.98 25.04 3.53
C ILE A 365 -3.27 26.31 4.34
N GLU A 366 -3.35 27.46 3.71
CA GLU A 366 -3.63 28.75 4.36
C GLU A 366 -5.05 28.80 4.94
N SER A 367 -6.03 28.16 4.31
CA SER A 367 -7.39 28.06 4.87
C SER A 367 -7.43 27.27 6.16
N GLY A 368 -6.52 26.32 6.36
CA GLY A 368 -6.48 25.44 7.51
C GLY A 368 -7.65 24.46 7.61
N VAL A 369 -8.49 24.38 6.57
CA VAL A 369 -9.71 23.55 6.56
C VAL A 369 -9.85 22.82 5.22
N ILE A 370 -10.19 21.53 5.26
CA ILE A 370 -10.59 20.75 4.09
C ILE A 370 -11.84 19.92 4.43
N ASN A 371 -12.85 19.97 3.57
CA ASN A 371 -14.10 19.24 3.76
C ASN A 371 -14.72 19.41 5.18
N GLY A 372 -14.64 20.64 5.74
CA GLY A 372 -15.12 20.96 7.09
C GLY A 372 -14.24 20.44 8.24
N ARG A 373 -13.03 19.93 7.96
CA ARG A 373 -12.10 19.38 8.95
C ARG A 373 -10.87 20.26 9.09
N ASN A 374 -10.46 20.53 10.33
CA ASN A 374 -9.27 21.33 10.61
C ASN A 374 -8.01 20.55 10.29
N ILE A 375 -7.17 21.12 9.44
CA ILE A 375 -5.85 20.59 9.07
C ILE A 375 -4.85 21.07 10.13
N PHE A 376 -4.00 20.17 10.65
CA PHE A 376 -2.94 20.52 11.58
C PHE A 376 -1.52 20.34 11.00
N GLY A 377 -1.42 19.72 9.83
CA GLY A 377 -0.16 19.53 9.14
C GLY A 377 -0.35 19.11 7.70
N PHE A 378 0.72 19.20 6.93
CA PHE A 378 0.74 18.79 5.54
C PHE A 378 2.12 18.21 5.17
N LEU A 379 2.14 17.31 4.20
CA LEU A 379 3.34 16.68 3.68
C LEU A 379 3.44 16.92 2.17
N PRO A 380 4.30 17.83 1.73
CA PRO A 380 4.64 17.95 0.32
C PRO A 380 5.53 16.77 -0.12
N TRP A 381 5.22 16.26 -1.31
CA TRP A 381 5.94 15.11 -1.85
C TRP A 381 6.20 15.26 -3.36
N LYS A 382 7.21 14.55 -3.83
CA LYS A 382 7.54 14.39 -5.24
C LYS A 382 7.63 12.91 -5.60
N LEU A 383 7.18 12.55 -6.77
CA LEU A 383 7.44 11.27 -7.41
C LEU A 383 8.69 11.42 -8.28
N ILE A 384 9.76 10.73 -7.92
CA ILE A 384 11.07 10.87 -8.58
C ILE A 384 11.24 9.81 -9.67
N LYS A 385 10.82 8.57 -9.41
CA LYS A 385 10.85 7.46 -10.37
C LYS A 385 9.56 6.67 -10.31
N SER A 386 9.17 6.10 -11.45
CA SER A 386 7.98 5.27 -11.57
C SER A 386 8.23 4.16 -12.58
N ASP A 387 8.12 2.93 -12.14
CA ASP A 387 8.04 1.77 -13.03
C ASP A 387 6.58 1.34 -13.17
N ILE A 388 6.12 1.22 -14.40
CA ILE A 388 4.83 0.63 -14.77
C ILE A 388 5.14 -0.62 -15.58
N ILE A 389 4.95 -1.80 -14.99
CA ILE A 389 5.44 -3.05 -15.55
C ILE A 389 4.28 -3.99 -15.79
N TYR A 390 4.20 -4.47 -17.02
CA TYR A 390 3.24 -5.46 -17.46
C TYR A 390 3.65 -6.87 -17.01
N GLN A 391 2.68 -7.66 -16.52
CA GLN A 391 2.85 -9.06 -16.16
C GLN A 391 1.75 -9.91 -16.76
N GLU A 392 2.14 -10.88 -17.56
CA GLU A 392 1.23 -11.90 -18.12
C GLU A 392 0.81 -12.92 -17.07
N ARG A 393 -0.37 -13.52 -17.29
CA ARG A 393 -0.83 -14.68 -16.53
C ARG A 393 0.05 -15.89 -16.82
N GLU A 394 0.49 -16.55 -15.76
CA GLU A 394 1.09 -17.87 -15.82
C GLU A 394 0.07 -18.88 -15.27
N GLU A 395 -0.55 -19.61 -16.18
CA GLU A 395 -1.50 -20.65 -15.80
C GLU A 395 -0.84 -21.66 -14.84
N ASN A 396 -1.53 -22.10 -13.83
CA ASN A 396 -1.03 -23.06 -12.85
C ASN A 396 0.14 -22.58 -11.96
N TYR A 397 0.49 -21.29 -11.96
CA TYR A 397 1.60 -20.81 -11.12
C TYR A 397 1.45 -21.24 -9.65
N VAL A 398 0.32 -20.95 -9.02
CA VAL A 398 0.07 -21.27 -7.59
C VAL A 398 -0.01 -22.78 -7.36
N HIS A 399 -0.52 -23.55 -8.33
CA HIS A 399 -0.65 -25.00 -8.20
C HIS A 399 0.69 -25.72 -7.99
N LYS A 400 1.79 -25.16 -8.51
CA LYS A 400 3.16 -25.68 -8.30
C LYS A 400 3.56 -25.68 -6.82
N TYR A 401 2.95 -24.81 -6.02
CA TYR A 401 3.27 -24.60 -4.60
C TYR A 401 2.20 -25.14 -3.65
N ASN A 402 1.16 -25.80 -4.19
CA ASN A 402 0.03 -26.29 -3.39
C ASN A 402 0.49 -27.18 -2.23
N ASP A 403 1.40 -28.12 -2.46
CA ASP A 403 1.87 -29.05 -1.42
C ASP A 403 2.58 -28.32 -0.28
N ILE A 404 3.38 -27.27 -0.60
CA ILE A 404 4.06 -26.45 0.41
C ILE A 404 3.03 -25.65 1.20
N ILE A 405 2.04 -25.07 0.54
CA ILE A 405 0.94 -24.33 1.18
C ILE A 405 0.19 -25.25 2.14
N GLN A 406 -0.27 -26.41 1.67
CA GLN A 406 -1.05 -27.36 2.49
C GLN A 406 -0.21 -27.88 3.68
N THR A 407 1.05 -28.23 3.45
CA THR A 407 1.96 -28.67 4.53
C THR A 407 2.14 -27.59 5.58
N THR A 408 2.38 -26.35 5.14
CA THR A 408 2.56 -25.20 6.05
C THR A 408 1.31 -24.97 6.90
N ILE A 409 0.13 -24.95 6.29
CA ILE A 409 -1.14 -24.75 7.01
C ILE A 409 -1.47 -25.95 7.95
N ASN A 410 -1.21 -27.17 7.51
CA ASN A 410 -1.40 -28.34 8.36
C ASN A 410 -0.49 -28.32 9.59
N ASN A 411 0.75 -27.89 9.44
CA ASN A 411 1.67 -27.68 10.56
C ASN A 411 1.14 -26.63 11.54
N ILE A 412 0.67 -25.48 11.03
CA ILE A 412 0.05 -24.42 11.87
C ILE A 412 -1.15 -24.99 12.65
N LYS A 413 -2.06 -25.72 11.98
CA LYS A 413 -3.24 -26.32 12.61
C LYS A 413 -2.83 -27.31 13.72
N LYS A 414 -1.85 -28.20 13.45
CA LYS A 414 -1.35 -29.17 14.42
C LYS A 414 -0.72 -28.50 15.65
N ILE A 415 0.14 -27.50 15.42
CA ILE A 415 0.77 -26.76 16.52
C ILE A 415 -0.29 -26.03 17.33
N ASN A 416 -1.22 -25.34 16.67
CA ASN A 416 -2.24 -24.54 17.37
C ASN A 416 -3.27 -25.38 18.13
N SER A 417 -3.45 -26.65 17.78
CA SER A 417 -4.34 -27.57 18.50
C SER A 417 -3.78 -28.08 19.84
N LEU A 418 -2.52 -27.85 20.13
CA LEU A 418 -1.89 -28.26 21.38
C LEU A 418 -2.34 -27.37 22.56
N PRO A 419 -2.52 -27.95 23.76
CA PRO A 419 -3.13 -27.25 24.87
C PRO A 419 -2.23 -26.20 25.53
N SER A 420 -0.92 -26.47 25.64
CA SER A 420 0.01 -25.55 26.30
C SER A 420 0.91 -24.79 25.33
N HIS A 421 1.42 -23.65 25.78
CA HIS A 421 2.40 -22.86 25.03
C HIS A 421 3.69 -23.66 24.79
N ASP A 422 4.17 -24.39 25.83
CA ASP A 422 5.40 -25.17 25.76
C ASP A 422 5.29 -26.33 24.76
N ASP A 423 4.14 -27.02 24.71
CA ASP A 423 3.89 -28.05 23.70
C ASP A 423 3.87 -27.48 22.29
N LYS A 424 3.26 -26.30 22.12
CA LYS A 424 3.24 -25.60 20.84
C LYS A 424 4.64 -25.22 20.37
N VAL A 425 5.46 -24.65 21.26
CA VAL A 425 6.85 -24.29 20.97
C VAL A 425 7.69 -25.54 20.69
N GLY A 426 7.55 -26.59 21.50
CA GLY A 426 8.26 -27.85 21.28
C GLY A 426 7.96 -28.47 19.92
N LEU A 427 6.68 -28.52 19.51
CA LEU A 427 6.31 -29.03 18.17
C LEU A 427 6.76 -28.10 17.06
N PHE A 428 6.73 -26.77 17.26
CA PHE A 428 7.25 -25.80 16.30
C PHE A 428 8.75 -26.01 16.06
N ILE A 429 9.57 -26.15 17.10
CA ILE A 429 11.01 -26.44 17.00
C ILE A 429 11.26 -27.75 16.26
N LYS A 430 10.46 -28.78 16.52
CA LYS A 430 10.57 -30.07 15.83
C LYS A 430 10.32 -29.95 14.33
N TYR A 431 9.33 -29.15 13.90
CA TYR A 431 9.04 -28.95 12.48
C TYR A 431 10.01 -27.96 11.80
N TYR A 432 10.52 -26.98 12.55
CA TYR A 432 11.38 -25.91 12.09
C TYR A 432 12.69 -25.83 12.88
N PRO A 433 13.56 -26.84 12.83
CA PRO A 433 14.76 -26.93 13.68
C PRO A 433 15.81 -25.84 13.38
N LYS A 434 15.71 -25.19 12.21
CA LYS A 434 16.61 -24.09 11.80
C LYS A 434 16.10 -22.71 12.18
N ASN A 435 14.93 -22.63 12.87
CA ASN A 435 14.40 -21.35 13.30
C ASN A 435 15.36 -20.64 14.25
N LYS A 436 15.34 -19.31 14.23
CA LYS A 436 16.21 -18.48 15.09
C LYS A 436 15.48 -17.95 16.31
N LEU A 437 14.14 -18.03 16.35
CA LEU A 437 13.30 -17.45 17.39
C LEU A 437 13.49 -18.16 18.73
N PHE A 438 13.56 -19.50 18.71
CA PHE A 438 13.66 -20.34 19.91
C PHE A 438 15.00 -21.09 19.98
N LYS A 439 16.07 -20.52 19.43
CA LYS A 439 17.39 -21.17 19.40
C LYS A 439 17.89 -21.61 20.78
N ASN A 440 17.58 -20.84 21.83
CA ASN A 440 17.97 -21.09 23.20
C ASN A 440 16.73 -21.28 24.08
N TYR A 441 15.62 -21.80 23.55
CA TYR A 441 14.37 -21.91 24.33
C TYR A 441 14.51 -22.81 25.56
N ASP A 442 15.21 -23.93 25.42
CA ASP A 442 15.44 -24.85 26.55
C ASP A 442 16.26 -24.22 27.68
N ASP A 443 17.11 -23.23 27.36
CA ASP A 443 17.92 -22.51 28.34
C ASP A 443 17.12 -21.42 29.08
N ILE A 444 16.03 -20.92 28.50
CA ILE A 444 15.29 -19.77 29.06
C ILE A 444 13.81 -20.04 29.34
N LYS A 445 13.27 -21.21 28.99
CA LYS A 445 11.84 -21.54 29.14
C LYS A 445 11.28 -21.36 30.55
N ASP A 446 12.12 -21.58 31.56
CA ASP A 446 11.73 -21.46 32.95
C ASP A 446 11.68 -20.00 33.45
N PHE A 447 12.21 -19.05 32.68
CA PHE A 447 12.24 -17.60 32.95
C PHE A 447 11.18 -16.83 32.19
N ILE A 448 10.44 -17.45 31.25
CA ILE A 448 9.39 -16.79 30.47
C ILE A 448 8.09 -16.83 31.29
N PRO A 449 7.46 -15.68 31.58
CA PRO A 449 6.15 -15.63 32.23
C PRO A 449 5.12 -16.41 31.38
N ARG A 450 4.43 -17.34 32.02
CA ARG A 450 3.37 -18.16 31.36
C ARG A 450 2.11 -17.38 31.10
#